data_173fbdf3e36dd5d381be988452ec426b
#
_entry.id   173fbdf3e36dd5d381be988452ec426b
#
_cell.length_a   1.000
_cell.length_b   1.000
_cell.length_c   1.000
_cell.angle_alpha   90.00
_cell.angle_beta   90.00
_cell.angle_gamma   90.00
#
_symmetry.space_group_name_H-M   'P 1'
#
loop_
_entity.id
_entity.type
_entity.pdbx_description
1 polymer ?
#
loop_
_entity_poly.entity_id
_entity_poly.type
_entity_poly.pdbx_seq_one_letter_code
_entity_poly.pdbx_strand_id
1 'polypeptide(L)'
;MKKKIFTTGLLFCCVIVCMAAVVITNLNGKWSGVIHTPDGNSLEAVYNFNVDGEKLTGVVSSPMGEITLENGKVKDNNFSFSVNVSGTDYPHTGKAYADSCAVDIDFGSGQSSHVVLKRVK
;
A
#
# COMPACT_ATOMS: atom_id res chain seq x y z
N MET A 1 -3.49 -34.40 -35.05
CA MET A 1 -4.89 -34.23 -34.76
C MET A 1 -5.15 -34.00 -33.30
N LYS A 2 -4.84 -34.96 -32.52
CA LYS A 2 -5.07 -34.87 -31.08
C LYS A 2 -4.29 -33.76 -30.43
N LYS A 3 -3.15 -33.47 -31.00
CA LYS A 3 -2.28 -32.44 -30.46
C LYS A 3 -2.93 -31.07 -30.42
N LYS A 4 -3.81 -30.81 -31.35
CA LYS A 4 -4.48 -29.52 -31.41
C LYS A 4 -5.32 -29.27 -30.19
N ILE A 5 -5.90 -30.33 -29.67
CA ILE A 5 -6.74 -30.24 -28.51
C ILE A 5 -5.93 -29.80 -27.28
N PHE A 6 -4.75 -30.36 -27.15
CA PHE A 6 -3.87 -30.00 -26.03
C PHE A 6 -3.48 -28.56 -26.09
N THR A 7 -3.14 -28.06 -27.25
CA THR A 7 -2.74 -26.69 -27.41
C THR A 7 -3.84 -25.74 -26.98
N THR A 8 -5.06 -26.07 -27.33
CA THR A 8 -6.19 -25.24 -26.95
C THR A 8 -6.37 -25.16 -25.44
N GLY A 9 -6.25 -26.31 -24.79
CA GLY A 9 -6.37 -26.34 -23.35
C GLY A 9 -5.33 -25.50 -22.64
N LEU A 10 -4.13 -25.58 -23.19
CA LEU A 10 -3.03 -24.81 -22.59
C LEU A 10 -3.27 -23.31 -22.66
N LEU A 11 -3.75 -22.86 -23.80
CA LEU A 11 -4.07 -21.44 -23.95
C LEU A 11 -5.12 -21.00 -22.99
N PHE A 12 -6.10 -21.82 -22.76
CA PHE A 12 -7.16 -21.48 -21.84
C PHE A 12 -6.62 -21.26 -20.43
N CYS A 13 -5.70 -22.07 -19.99
CA CYS A 13 -5.09 -21.92 -18.68
C CYS A 13 -4.36 -20.59 -18.56
N CYS A 14 -3.66 -20.19 -19.60
CA CYS A 14 -2.94 -18.93 -19.58
C CYS A 14 -3.88 -17.74 -19.40
N VAL A 15 -5.03 -17.79 -20.02
CA VAL A 15 -6.00 -16.73 -19.91
C VAL A 15 -6.48 -16.57 -18.47
N ILE A 16 -6.72 -17.70 -17.81
CA ILE A 16 -7.17 -17.67 -16.43
C ILE A 16 -6.13 -16.99 -15.53
N VAL A 17 -4.87 -17.33 -15.74
CA VAL A 17 -3.80 -16.75 -14.94
C VAL A 17 -3.73 -15.24 -15.14
N CYS A 18 -3.90 -14.80 -16.37
CA CYS A 18 -3.87 -13.36 -16.65
C CYS A 18 -4.99 -12.62 -15.94
N MET A 19 -6.17 -13.23 -15.91
CA MET A 19 -7.30 -12.60 -15.24
C MET A 19 -7.05 -12.45 -13.75
N ALA A 20 -6.44 -13.42 -13.14
CA ALA A 20 -6.11 -13.35 -11.72
C ALA A 20 -5.18 -12.19 -11.44
N ALA A 21 -4.23 -11.93 -12.32
CA ALA A 21 -3.30 -10.83 -12.14
C ALA A 21 -3.97 -9.46 -12.21
N VAL A 22 -5.03 -9.35 -12.99
CA VAL A 22 -5.72 -8.07 -13.17
C VAL A 22 -6.42 -7.62 -11.89
N VAL A 23 -6.72 -8.54 -11.00
CA VAL A 23 -7.43 -8.22 -9.78
C VAL A 23 -6.59 -7.40 -8.81
N ILE A 24 -5.27 -7.44 -8.95
CA ILE A 24 -4.38 -6.75 -8.04
C ILE A 24 -4.61 -5.24 -8.13
N THR A 25 -4.78 -4.64 -6.96
CA THR A 25 -5.07 -3.22 -6.86
C THR A 25 -3.84 -2.38 -7.19
N ASN A 26 -4.07 -1.29 -7.90
CA ASN A 26 -3.02 -0.33 -8.20
C ASN A 26 -2.89 0.65 -7.03
N LEU A 27 -1.74 0.62 -6.38
CA LEU A 27 -1.48 1.44 -5.21
C LEU A 27 -1.04 2.86 -5.57
N ASN A 28 -0.67 3.11 -6.83
CA ASN A 28 -0.23 4.43 -7.25
C ASN A 28 -1.29 5.48 -7.02
N GLY A 29 -0.87 6.68 -6.63
CA GLY A 29 -1.76 7.81 -6.48
C GLY A 29 -1.77 8.36 -5.07
N LYS A 30 -2.77 9.17 -4.79
CA LYS A 30 -2.90 9.82 -3.50
C LYS A 30 -3.97 9.16 -2.67
N TRP A 31 -3.67 9.03 -1.39
CA TRP A 31 -4.58 8.41 -0.42
C TRP A 31 -4.62 9.32 0.81
N SER A 32 -5.78 9.48 1.40
CA SER A 32 -5.90 10.32 2.60
C SER A 32 -6.51 9.54 3.75
N GLY A 33 -6.17 9.93 4.95
CA GLY A 33 -6.72 9.34 6.15
C GLY A 33 -6.39 10.17 7.38
N VAL A 34 -7.02 9.80 8.48
CA VAL A 34 -6.80 10.46 9.76
C VAL A 34 -6.05 9.51 10.67
N ILE A 35 -4.91 9.97 11.16
CA ILE A 35 -4.06 9.20 12.06
C ILE A 35 -4.38 9.63 13.49
N HIS A 36 -4.69 8.65 14.34
CA HIS A 36 -4.89 8.91 15.75
C HIS A 36 -3.60 8.59 16.49
N THR A 37 -3.01 9.60 17.10
CA THR A 37 -1.75 9.44 17.80
C THR A 37 -1.97 8.97 19.23
N PRO A 38 -0.95 8.39 19.88
CA PRO A 38 -1.10 7.88 21.23
C PRO A 38 -1.45 8.94 22.26
N ASP A 39 -1.13 10.20 21.99
CA ASP A 39 -1.43 11.29 22.91
C ASP A 39 -2.86 11.82 22.81
N GLY A 40 -3.70 11.15 22.02
CA GLY A 40 -5.10 11.53 21.89
C GLY A 40 -5.39 12.52 20.78
N ASN A 41 -4.39 12.93 20.03
CA ASN A 41 -4.59 13.87 18.93
C ASN A 41 -4.93 13.13 17.64
N SER A 42 -5.45 13.88 16.67
CA SER A 42 -5.74 13.39 15.34
C SER A 42 -4.98 14.22 14.33
N LEU A 43 -4.48 13.56 13.30
CA LEU A 43 -3.65 14.18 12.29
C LEU A 43 -4.12 13.72 10.92
N GLU A 44 -4.50 14.67 10.06
CA GLU A 44 -4.89 14.34 8.70
C GLU A 44 -3.63 14.21 7.85
N ALA A 45 -3.53 13.12 7.10
CA ALA A 45 -2.36 12.84 6.30
C ALA A 45 -2.76 12.43 4.90
N VAL A 46 -1.96 12.84 3.93
CA VAL A 46 -2.12 12.42 2.53
C VAL A 46 -0.86 11.67 2.13
N TYR A 47 -1.05 10.46 1.68
CA TYR A 47 0.04 9.60 1.22
C TYR A 47 0.04 9.59 -0.30
N ASN A 48 1.17 9.95 -0.88
CA ASN A 48 1.33 9.89 -2.32
C ASN A 48 2.24 8.71 -2.62
N PHE A 49 1.69 7.63 -3.17
CA PHE A 49 2.42 6.40 -3.41
C PHE A 49 2.82 6.26 -4.87
N ASN A 50 4.01 5.74 -5.08
CA ASN A 50 4.51 5.41 -6.39
C ASN A 50 5.13 4.01 -6.32
N VAL A 51 4.61 3.09 -7.12
CA VAL A 51 5.04 1.70 -7.12
C VAL A 51 5.86 1.43 -8.38
N ASP A 52 7.04 0.85 -8.18
CA ASP A 52 7.91 0.43 -9.26
C ASP A 52 8.33 -1.01 -8.97
N GLY A 53 7.64 -1.97 -9.62
CA GLY A 53 7.87 -3.37 -9.31
C GLY A 53 7.43 -3.69 -7.90
N GLU A 54 8.37 -4.11 -7.07
CA GLU A 54 8.11 -4.39 -5.67
C GLU A 54 8.59 -3.27 -4.76
N LYS A 55 8.99 -2.15 -5.33
CA LYS A 55 9.50 -1.03 -4.57
C LYS A 55 8.41 0.04 -4.44
N LEU A 56 8.23 0.52 -3.21
CA LEU A 56 7.28 1.58 -2.93
C LEU A 56 8.03 2.83 -2.52
N THR A 57 7.73 3.93 -3.20
CA THR A 57 8.28 5.24 -2.86
C THR A 57 7.14 6.22 -2.71
N GLY A 58 7.43 7.39 -2.19
CA GLY A 58 6.43 8.42 -2.08
C GLY A 58 6.68 9.38 -0.94
N VAL A 59 5.65 10.15 -0.65
CA VAL A 59 5.71 11.23 0.33
C VAL A 59 4.44 11.23 1.16
N VAL A 60 4.58 11.50 2.45
CA VAL A 60 3.46 11.72 3.34
C VAL A 60 3.38 13.21 3.62
N SER A 61 2.22 13.81 3.36
CA SER A 61 1.98 15.22 3.62
C SER A 61 1.03 15.36 4.81
N SER A 62 1.34 16.26 5.71
CA SER A 62 0.51 16.55 6.87
C SER A 62 0.63 18.02 7.21
N PRO A 63 -0.16 18.54 8.16
CA PRO A 63 0.00 19.94 8.60
C PRO A 63 1.39 20.23 9.13
N MET A 64 2.13 19.20 9.54
CA MET A 64 3.49 19.38 10.04
C MET A 64 4.56 19.38 8.96
N GLY A 65 4.18 19.14 7.69
CA GLY A 65 5.11 19.13 6.58
C GLY A 65 5.08 17.83 5.80
N GLU A 66 6.06 17.67 4.94
CA GLU A 66 6.17 16.49 4.09
C GLU A 66 7.35 15.63 4.51
N ILE A 67 7.13 14.32 4.45
CA ILE A 67 8.15 13.33 4.82
C ILE A 67 8.22 12.29 3.72
N THR A 68 9.43 11.97 3.29
CA THR A 68 9.64 10.94 2.28
C THR A 68 9.57 9.56 2.92
N LEU A 69 8.91 8.64 2.22
CA LEU A 69 8.85 7.25 2.67
C LEU A 69 10.19 6.58 2.54
N GLU A 70 10.50 5.69 3.47
CA GLU A 70 11.75 4.95 3.47
C GLU A 70 11.46 3.44 3.48
N ASN A 71 12.35 2.68 2.86
CA ASN A 71 12.29 1.21 2.88
C ASN A 71 10.95 0.66 2.40
N GLY A 72 10.35 1.30 1.42
CA GLY A 72 9.05 0.88 0.93
C GLY A 72 9.11 -0.37 0.09
N LYS A 73 8.17 -1.29 0.35
CA LYS A 73 8.06 -2.55 -0.36
C LYS A 73 6.61 -2.87 -0.61
N VAL A 74 6.36 -3.50 -1.75
CA VAL A 74 5.03 -3.96 -2.13
C VAL A 74 5.14 -5.40 -2.60
N LYS A 75 4.25 -6.23 -2.11
CA LYS A 75 4.14 -7.60 -2.62
C LYS A 75 2.68 -7.98 -2.61
N ASP A 76 2.15 -8.29 -3.80
CA ASP A 76 0.72 -8.53 -3.98
C ASP A 76 -0.06 -7.32 -3.51
N ASN A 77 -0.98 -7.48 -2.56
CA ASN A 77 -1.73 -6.36 -2.01
C ASN A 77 -1.15 -5.84 -0.71
N ASN A 78 -0.03 -6.39 -0.27
CA ASN A 78 0.59 -5.99 0.99
C ASN A 78 1.70 -5.01 0.72
N PHE A 79 1.84 -4.03 1.61
CA PHE A 79 2.93 -3.06 1.49
C PHE A 79 3.43 -2.67 2.87
N SER A 80 4.65 -2.16 2.89
CA SER A 80 5.26 -1.69 4.13
C SER A 80 6.23 -0.57 3.80
N PHE A 81 6.41 0.32 4.74
CA PHE A 81 7.38 1.40 4.65
C PHE A 81 7.57 1.99 6.02
N SER A 82 8.53 2.89 6.17
CA SER A 82 8.68 3.65 7.39
C SER A 82 8.80 5.13 7.07
N VAL A 83 8.49 5.95 8.06
CA VAL A 83 8.73 7.38 7.98
C VAL A 83 9.56 7.76 9.19
N ASN A 84 10.44 8.73 9.00
CA ASN A 84 11.29 9.24 10.08
C ASN A 84 10.81 10.62 10.48
N VAL A 85 10.41 10.75 11.74
CA VAL A 85 9.94 12.02 12.28
C VAL A 85 10.84 12.37 13.46
N SER A 86 11.60 13.45 13.32
CA SER A 86 12.47 13.94 14.39
C SER A 86 13.42 12.87 14.92
N GLY A 87 13.94 12.05 14.01
CA GLY A 87 14.91 11.01 14.37
C GLY A 87 14.31 9.69 14.79
N THR A 88 13.00 9.57 14.80
CA THR A 88 12.33 8.33 15.17
C THR A 88 11.67 7.72 13.95
N ASP A 89 11.90 6.42 13.73
CA ASP A 89 11.26 5.71 12.64
C ASP A 89 9.91 5.15 13.09
N TYR A 90 8.92 5.31 12.23
CA TYR A 90 7.59 4.77 12.46
C TYR A 90 7.26 3.79 11.35
N PRO A 91 7.36 2.48 11.60
CA PRO A 91 7.02 1.49 10.59
C PRO A 91 5.53 1.47 10.30
N HIS A 92 5.21 1.32 9.02
CA HIS A 92 3.83 1.19 8.55
C HIS A 92 3.71 -0.12 7.81
N THR A 93 2.65 -0.86 8.09
CA THR A 93 2.30 -2.03 7.29
C THR A 93 0.87 -1.88 6.84
N GLY A 94 0.60 -2.31 5.61
CA GLY A 94 -0.72 -2.09 5.07
C GLY A 94 -1.13 -3.11 4.05
N LYS A 95 -2.41 -3.05 3.73
CA LYS A 95 -3.01 -3.88 2.71
C LYS A 95 -3.90 -3.02 1.84
N ALA A 96 -3.76 -3.17 0.53
CA ALA A 96 -4.50 -2.37 -0.44
C ALA A 96 -5.76 -3.07 -0.88
N TYR A 97 -6.84 -2.30 -0.99
CA TYR A 97 -8.10 -2.75 -1.56
C TYR A 97 -8.43 -1.84 -2.74
N ALA A 98 -9.57 -2.04 -3.36
CA ALA A 98 -9.90 -1.29 -4.58
C ALA A 98 -9.88 0.22 -4.39
N ASP A 99 -10.53 0.71 -3.33
CA ASP A 99 -10.65 2.15 -3.09
C ASP A 99 -10.14 2.58 -1.73
N SER A 100 -9.53 1.67 -0.98
CA SER A 100 -9.05 1.98 0.35
C SER A 100 -7.81 1.17 0.68
N CYS A 101 -7.10 1.61 1.71
CA CYS A 101 -5.97 0.87 2.25
C CYS A 101 -6.14 0.81 3.75
N ALA A 102 -5.87 -0.36 4.32
CA ALA A 102 -5.81 -0.52 5.76
C ALA A 102 -4.35 -0.47 6.17
N VAL A 103 -3.99 0.45 7.05
CA VAL A 103 -2.61 0.68 7.44
C VAL A 103 -2.50 0.63 8.96
N ASP A 104 -1.50 -0.07 9.44
CA ASP A 104 -1.15 -0.09 10.85
C ASP A 104 0.16 0.64 11.03
N ILE A 105 0.18 1.59 11.95
CA ILE A 105 1.36 2.39 12.26
C ILE A 105 1.87 1.97 13.63
N ASP A 106 3.15 1.65 13.68
CA ASP A 106 3.79 1.27 14.95
C ASP A 106 4.45 2.51 15.55
N PHE A 107 3.96 2.93 16.71
CA PHE A 107 4.52 4.09 17.40
C PHE A 107 5.58 3.70 18.43
N GLY A 108 5.87 2.40 18.56
CA GLY A 108 6.82 1.92 19.55
C GLY A 108 6.16 1.70 20.90
N SER A 109 6.90 1.08 21.82
CA SER A 109 6.42 0.82 23.19
C SER A 109 5.09 0.07 23.24
N GLY A 110 4.84 -0.76 22.25
CA GLY A 110 3.59 -1.52 22.19
C GLY A 110 2.38 -0.75 21.72
N GLN A 111 2.55 0.49 21.30
CA GLN A 111 1.46 1.33 20.83
C GLN A 111 1.39 1.33 19.31
N SER A 112 0.17 1.24 18.79
CA SER A 112 -0.05 1.26 17.36
C SER A 112 -1.38 1.93 17.05
N SER A 113 -1.55 2.33 15.79
CA SER A 113 -2.78 2.94 15.32
C SER A 113 -3.19 2.30 14.01
N HIS A 114 -4.48 2.06 13.85
CA HIS A 114 -5.03 1.53 12.62
C HIS A 114 -5.68 2.67 11.85
N VAL A 115 -5.28 2.83 10.60
CA VAL A 115 -5.76 3.92 9.75
C VAL A 115 -6.32 3.34 8.47
N VAL A 116 -7.47 3.84 8.05
CA VAL A 116 -8.03 3.49 6.75
C VAL A 116 -7.82 4.67 5.82
N LEU A 117 -7.09 4.43 4.75
CA LEU A 117 -6.84 5.46 3.75
C LEU A 117 -7.84 5.31 2.62
N LYS A 118 -8.31 6.45 2.13
CA LYS A 118 -9.21 6.50 1.00
C LYS A 118 -8.53 7.18 -0.17
N ARG A 119 -8.83 6.72 -1.38
CA ARG A 119 -8.23 7.28 -2.58
C ARG A 119 -8.73 8.70 -2.78
N VAL A 120 -7.82 9.61 -3.05
CA VAL A 120 -8.13 11.01 -3.35
C VAL A 120 -8.40 11.12 -4.85
N LYS A 121 -9.51 11.72 -5.19
CA LYS A 121 -9.89 11.90 -6.60
C LYS A 121 -9.48 13.25 -7.13
#